data_af892b8403b8bb149d17f257b486638e
#
_entry.id   af892b8403b8bb149d17f257b486638e
#
_cell.length_a   1.000
_cell.length_b   1.000
_cell.length_c   1.000
_cell.angle_alpha   90.00
_cell.angle_beta   90.00
_cell.angle_gamma   90.00
#
_symmetry.space_group_name_H-M   'P 1'
#
loop_
_entity.id
_entity.type
_entity.pdbx_description
1 polymer ?
#
loop_
_entity_poly.entity_id
_entity_poly.type
_entity_poly.pdbx_seq_one_letter_code
_entity_poly.pdbx_strand_id
1 'polypeptide(L)'
;MNVASSPSSDDRPMLPPDHPLAGVGTTIFAEMGALAAAHGAINLGQGAPDVDGPVDMIEAAASALRAGPNQYAPGDGIPELRRAVADHQARYYALSVDPDAGVLI
;
A
#
# COMPACT_ATOMS: atom_id res chain seq x y z
N MET A 1 -20.46 -16.15 10.95
CA MET A 1 -19.00 -15.99 10.84
C MET A 1 -18.50 -15.46 12.16
N ASN A 2 -17.69 -16.24 12.88
CA ASN A 2 -17.20 -15.88 14.21
C ASN A 2 -16.00 -14.94 14.00
N VAL A 3 -16.18 -13.64 14.23
CA VAL A 3 -15.07 -12.68 14.23
C VAL A 3 -14.30 -12.95 15.51
N ALA A 4 -13.13 -13.55 15.37
CA ALA A 4 -12.22 -13.72 16.50
C ALA A 4 -11.88 -12.31 17.06
N SER A 5 -12.18 -12.09 18.33
CA SER A 5 -11.82 -10.88 19.05
C SER A 5 -10.30 -10.70 19.00
N SER A 6 -9.85 -9.58 18.44
CA SER A 6 -8.44 -9.20 18.47
C SER A 6 -7.97 -9.11 19.91
N PRO A 7 -6.76 -9.62 20.24
CA PRO A 7 -6.23 -9.50 21.61
C PRO A 7 -6.15 -8.03 22.02
N SER A 8 -6.50 -7.75 23.27
CA SER A 8 -6.40 -6.41 23.82
C SER A 8 -4.94 -5.94 23.83
N SER A 9 -4.71 -4.62 23.77
CA SER A 9 -3.36 -4.04 23.76
C SER A 9 -2.53 -4.42 25.00
N ASP A 10 -3.17 -4.90 26.06
CA ASP A 10 -2.56 -5.34 27.31
C ASP A 10 -1.98 -6.75 27.28
N ASP A 11 -2.35 -7.58 26.31
CA ASP A 11 -1.89 -8.99 26.22
C ASP A 11 -0.57 -9.17 25.43
N ARG A 12 0.05 -8.10 24.96
CA ARG A 12 1.34 -8.20 24.28
C ARG A 12 2.45 -8.45 25.32
N PRO A 13 3.31 -9.47 25.10
CA PRO A 13 4.47 -9.67 25.96
C PRO A 13 5.32 -8.39 25.96
N MET A 14 5.55 -7.84 27.16
CA MET A 14 6.42 -6.69 27.33
C MET A 14 7.85 -7.07 26.91
N LEU A 15 8.40 -6.32 25.97
CA LEU A 15 9.79 -6.50 25.58
C LEU A 15 10.72 -6.09 26.73
N PRO A 16 11.87 -6.77 26.91
CA PRO A 16 12.88 -6.34 27.89
C PRO A 16 13.25 -4.86 27.68
N PRO A 17 13.57 -4.12 28.76
CA PRO A 17 13.85 -2.69 28.68
C PRO A 17 15.04 -2.32 27.76
N ASP A 18 15.96 -3.24 27.56
CA ASP A 18 17.12 -3.14 26.69
C ASP A 18 16.86 -3.59 25.25
N HIS A 19 15.66 -4.05 24.96
CA HIS A 19 15.30 -4.47 23.59
C HIS A 19 15.21 -3.25 22.67
N PRO A 20 15.77 -3.29 21.45
CA PRO A 20 15.78 -2.15 20.52
C PRO A 20 14.38 -1.58 20.18
N LEU A 21 13.34 -2.40 20.32
CA LEU A 21 11.94 -2.00 20.06
C LEU A 21 11.15 -1.69 21.36
N ALA A 22 11.75 -1.69 22.55
CA ALA A 22 11.03 -1.48 23.81
C ALA A 22 10.35 -0.09 23.88
N GLY A 23 10.89 0.92 23.18
CA GLY A 23 10.32 2.26 23.10
C GLY A 23 9.35 2.50 21.93
N VAL A 24 9.08 1.48 21.11
CA VAL A 24 8.17 1.61 19.96
C VAL A 24 6.74 1.39 20.43
N GLY A 25 6.01 2.47 20.61
CA GLY A 25 4.59 2.45 20.97
C GLY A 25 3.66 2.28 19.75
N THR A 26 2.38 2.20 20.06
CA THR A 26 1.31 2.22 19.05
C THR A 26 1.21 3.63 18.44
N THR A 27 0.96 3.72 17.15
CA THR A 27 0.75 5.02 16.48
C THR A 27 -0.65 5.55 16.80
N ILE A 28 -0.80 6.88 16.80
CA ILE A 28 -2.10 7.53 16.94
C ILE A 28 -3.13 7.01 15.91
N PHE A 29 -2.69 6.66 14.69
CA PHE A 29 -3.55 6.10 13.66
C PHE A 29 -4.12 4.74 14.07
N ALA A 30 -3.30 3.87 14.66
CA ALA A 30 -3.76 2.56 15.14
C ALA A 30 -4.71 2.71 16.35
N GLU A 31 -4.43 3.62 17.26
CA GLU A 31 -5.29 3.92 18.42
C GLU A 31 -6.66 4.44 17.98
N MET A 32 -6.68 5.42 17.08
CA MET A 32 -7.93 6.00 16.55
C MET A 32 -8.70 5.00 15.69
N GLY A 33 -8.00 4.16 14.94
CA GLY A 33 -8.63 3.08 14.16
C GLY A 33 -9.31 2.05 15.07
N ALA A 34 -8.64 1.63 16.13
CA ALA A 34 -9.20 0.71 17.13
C ALA A 34 -10.41 1.32 17.87
N LEU A 35 -10.33 2.60 18.23
CA LEU A 35 -11.41 3.33 18.88
C LEU A 35 -12.64 3.44 17.96
N ALA A 36 -12.44 3.81 16.70
CA ALA A 36 -13.52 3.87 15.72
C ALA A 36 -14.20 2.50 15.53
N ALA A 37 -13.42 1.43 15.42
CA ALA A 37 -13.95 0.08 15.31
C ALA A 37 -14.74 -0.34 16.55
N ALA A 38 -14.24 -0.05 17.75
CA ALA A 38 -14.91 -0.38 19.02
C ALA A 38 -16.26 0.33 19.18
N HIS A 39 -16.42 1.51 18.62
CA HIS A 39 -17.65 2.31 18.70
C HIS A 39 -18.52 2.22 17.42
N GLY A 40 -18.15 1.42 16.44
CA GLY A 40 -18.86 1.34 15.15
C GLY A 40 -18.89 2.67 14.40
N ALA A 41 -17.89 3.52 14.64
CA ALA A 41 -17.80 4.86 14.05
C ALA A 41 -17.08 4.83 12.70
N ILE A 42 -17.41 5.79 11.84
CA ILE A 42 -16.69 6.01 10.58
C ILE A 42 -15.34 6.64 10.90
N ASN A 43 -14.25 5.98 10.51
CA ASN A 43 -12.90 6.50 10.71
C ASN A 43 -12.55 7.51 9.61
N LEU A 44 -12.61 8.79 9.92
CA LEU A 44 -12.19 9.87 9.02
C LEU A 44 -10.74 10.32 9.25
N GLY A 45 -10.02 9.67 10.16
CA GLY A 45 -8.62 10.00 10.48
C GLY A 45 -7.60 9.48 9.45
N GLN A 46 -8.03 8.57 8.57
CA GLN A 46 -7.21 8.04 7.49
C GLN A 46 -8.01 7.96 6.20
N GLY A 47 -7.42 8.42 5.10
CA GLY A 47 -7.98 8.27 3.76
C GLY A 47 -7.60 6.90 3.18
N ALA A 48 -8.30 5.85 3.56
CA ALA A 48 -8.16 4.53 2.98
C ALA A 48 -9.40 4.21 2.13
N PRO A 49 -9.24 3.71 0.89
CA PRO A 49 -10.38 3.22 0.12
C PRO A 49 -11.06 2.06 0.85
N ASP A 50 -12.38 2.05 0.86
CA ASP A 50 -13.23 0.97 1.39
C ASP A 50 -13.79 0.06 0.27
N VAL A 51 -13.25 0.23 -0.93
CA VAL A 51 -13.56 -0.56 -2.12
C VAL A 51 -12.32 -1.28 -2.62
N ASP A 52 -12.52 -2.45 -3.18
CA ASP A 52 -11.44 -3.20 -3.83
C ASP A 52 -10.94 -2.49 -5.10
N GLY A 53 -9.69 -2.77 -5.47
CA GLY A 53 -9.14 -2.30 -6.73
C GLY A 53 -9.90 -2.87 -7.94
N PRO A 54 -9.82 -2.23 -9.11
CA PRO A 54 -10.46 -2.73 -10.32
C PRO A 54 -10.05 -4.18 -10.62
N VAL A 55 -11.03 -5.04 -10.90
CA VAL A 55 -10.81 -6.47 -11.15
C VAL A 55 -9.81 -6.69 -12.29
N ASP A 56 -9.90 -5.90 -13.36
CA ASP A 56 -8.99 -5.99 -14.51
C ASP A 56 -7.54 -5.74 -14.12
N MET A 57 -7.27 -4.84 -13.18
CA MET A 57 -5.92 -4.59 -12.67
C MET A 57 -5.41 -5.76 -11.83
N ILE A 58 -6.28 -6.33 -10.99
CA ILE A 58 -5.93 -7.49 -10.14
C ILE A 58 -5.58 -8.69 -11.02
N GLU A 59 -6.40 -8.98 -12.02
CA GLU A 59 -6.17 -10.09 -12.95
C GLU A 59 -4.94 -9.88 -13.84
N ALA A 60 -4.70 -8.65 -14.30
CA ALA A 60 -3.49 -8.30 -15.04
C ALA A 60 -2.23 -8.51 -14.19
N ALA A 61 -2.24 -8.08 -12.92
CA ALA A 61 -1.13 -8.29 -12.01
C ALA A 61 -0.89 -9.78 -11.72
N ALA A 62 -1.95 -10.54 -11.45
CA ALA A 62 -1.87 -11.98 -11.21
C ALA A 62 -1.34 -12.74 -12.45
N SER A 63 -1.78 -12.35 -13.63
CA SER A 63 -1.32 -12.92 -14.90
C SER A 63 0.16 -12.61 -15.14
N ALA A 64 0.60 -11.37 -14.93
CA ALA A 64 1.99 -10.97 -15.07
C ALA A 64 2.90 -11.75 -14.10
N LEU A 65 2.48 -11.93 -12.85
CA LEU A 65 3.23 -12.73 -11.87
C LEU A 65 3.39 -14.19 -12.30
N ARG A 66 2.37 -14.78 -12.91
CA ARG A 66 2.46 -16.17 -13.43
C ARG A 66 3.33 -16.28 -14.68
N ALA A 67 3.32 -15.27 -15.55
CA ALA A 67 4.09 -15.24 -16.78
C ALA A 67 5.59 -14.96 -16.56
N GLY A 68 5.97 -14.33 -15.41
CA GLY A 68 7.36 -13.90 -15.12
C GLY A 68 7.87 -12.84 -16.11
N PRO A 69 9.04 -12.27 -15.90
CA PRO A 69 10.00 -12.51 -14.84
C PRO A 69 9.60 -11.83 -13.52
N ASN A 70 9.78 -12.54 -12.40
CA ASN A 70 9.47 -12.05 -11.04
C ASN A 70 10.77 -11.67 -10.31
N GLN A 71 11.68 -11.02 -11.00
CA GLN A 71 12.97 -10.61 -10.49
C GLN A 71 13.08 -9.09 -10.43
N TYR A 72 14.21 -8.59 -9.99
CA TYR A 72 14.45 -7.17 -9.87
C TYR A 72 14.29 -6.46 -11.22
N ALA A 73 13.54 -5.37 -11.21
CA ALA A 73 13.45 -4.46 -12.33
C ALA A 73 14.73 -3.59 -12.45
N PRO A 74 14.98 -2.98 -13.62
CA PRO A 74 15.98 -1.91 -13.74
C PRO A 74 15.71 -0.80 -12.72
N GLY A 75 16.78 -0.12 -12.24
CA GLY A 75 16.67 0.89 -11.19
C GLY A 75 15.84 2.12 -11.56
N ASP A 76 15.66 2.37 -12.84
CA ASP A 76 14.80 3.43 -13.40
C ASP A 76 13.40 2.95 -13.77
N GLY A 77 13.09 1.69 -13.55
CA GLY A 77 11.84 1.03 -13.91
C GLY A 77 11.88 0.37 -15.28
N ILE A 78 10.93 -0.54 -15.52
CA ILE A 78 10.83 -1.23 -16.83
C ILE A 78 10.41 -0.25 -17.93
N PRO A 79 11.00 -0.35 -19.13
CA PRO A 79 10.71 0.59 -20.24
C PRO A 79 9.23 0.66 -20.63
N GLU A 80 8.50 -0.45 -20.50
CA GLU A 80 7.08 -0.52 -20.80
C GLU A 80 6.25 0.36 -19.86
N LEU A 81 6.57 0.35 -18.57
CA LEU A 81 5.88 1.18 -17.58
C LEU A 81 6.23 2.66 -17.75
N ARG A 82 7.50 2.97 -18.03
CA ARG A 82 7.93 4.36 -18.30
C ARG A 82 7.20 4.94 -19.52
N ARG A 83 7.07 4.16 -20.61
CA ARG A 83 6.28 4.54 -21.80
C ARG A 83 4.80 4.73 -21.45
N ALA A 84 4.20 3.80 -20.70
CA ALA A 84 2.80 3.91 -20.29
C ALA A 84 2.54 5.18 -19.46
N VAL A 85 3.47 5.56 -18.58
CA VAL A 85 3.40 6.84 -17.82
C VAL A 85 3.48 8.03 -18.78
N ALA A 86 4.42 8.05 -19.71
CA ALA A 86 4.56 9.14 -20.69
C ALA A 86 3.30 9.30 -21.56
N ASP A 87 2.76 8.18 -22.06
CA ASP A 87 1.52 8.15 -22.84
C ASP A 87 0.31 8.65 -22.02
N HIS A 88 0.22 8.26 -20.75
CA HIS A 88 -0.81 8.76 -19.85
C HIS A 88 -0.70 10.29 -19.67
N GLN A 89 0.50 10.81 -19.44
CA GLN A 89 0.72 12.26 -19.32
C GLN A 89 0.33 13.01 -20.60
N ALA A 90 0.69 12.46 -21.76
CA ALA A 90 0.29 13.07 -23.03
C ALA A 90 -1.22 13.06 -23.23
N ARG A 91 -1.88 11.93 -22.92
CA ARG A 91 -3.32 11.75 -23.14
C ARG A 91 -4.20 12.60 -22.26
N TYR A 92 -3.88 12.69 -20.96
CA TYR A 92 -4.76 13.30 -19.97
C TYR A 92 -4.37 14.72 -19.57
N TYR A 93 -3.10 15.08 -19.75
CA TYR A 93 -2.56 16.36 -19.32
C TYR A 93 -1.89 17.18 -20.42
N ALA A 94 -1.88 16.66 -21.68
CA ALA A 94 -1.21 17.26 -22.81
C ALA A 94 0.29 17.55 -22.57
N LEU A 95 0.92 16.74 -21.73
CA LEU A 95 2.34 16.85 -21.40
C LEU A 95 3.15 15.86 -22.23
N SER A 96 4.08 16.38 -23.04
CA SER A 96 5.04 15.54 -23.77
C SER A 96 6.25 15.27 -22.88
N VAL A 97 6.41 14.05 -22.44
CA VAL A 97 7.51 13.61 -21.57
C VAL A 97 8.30 12.52 -22.30
N ASP A 98 9.62 12.65 -22.31
CA ASP A 98 10.50 11.60 -22.80
C ASP A 98 10.50 10.44 -21.78
N PRO A 99 10.09 9.22 -22.16
CA PRO A 99 10.02 8.08 -21.24
C PRO A 99 11.40 7.66 -20.70
N ASP A 100 12.48 7.93 -21.43
CA ASP A 100 13.83 7.51 -21.04
C ASP A 100 14.57 8.55 -20.19
N ALA A 101 14.24 9.83 -20.35
CA ALA A 101 14.90 10.92 -19.63
C ALA A 101 14.00 11.61 -18.59
N GLY A 102 12.69 11.49 -18.71
CA GLY A 102 11.71 12.22 -17.90
C GLY A 102 10.83 11.36 -16.99
N VAL A 103 10.98 10.04 -17.00
CA VAL A 103 10.19 9.12 -16.17
C VAL A 103 11.10 8.21 -15.35
N LEU A 104 10.91 8.23 -14.04
CA LEU A 104 11.52 7.31 -13.08
C LEU A 104 10.40 6.61 -12.31
N ILE A 105 10.54 5.27 -12.11
CA ILE A 105 9.58 4.43 -11.39
C ILE A 105 10.16 4.02 -10.05
#